data_679f91cabb21acd3dbfe2961fd2ac1dd
#
_entry.id   679f91cabb21acd3dbfe2961fd2ac1dd
#
_cell.length_a   1.000
_cell.length_b   1.000
_cell.length_c   1.000
_cell.angle_alpha   90.00
_cell.angle_beta   90.00
_cell.angle_gamma   90.00
#
_symmetry.space_group_name_H-M   'P 1'
#
loop_
_entity.id
_entity.type
_entity.pdbx_description
1 polymer ?
#
loop_
_entity_poly.entity_id
_entity_poly.type
_entity_poly.pdbx_seq_one_letter_code
_entity_poly.pdbx_strand_id
1 'polypeptide(L)'
;MAGTNGFSVSGYGPERSTLARLMARDSLLRRLDWPILLSSLALSLIGSALVYSATRNRTVINQGDPYFFLFRHLMNTGIGLALMIGTIWLGHRTLRTAVPILYGASVFLMLLVLTPLGDTINGQRNWLSAGGVSLQPAEFAKITIILGMAMLLASRVDAGDKQYPDHRTVLQALGLAAVPMLVVLLMPDLGTIMVAAIIVLGVLLASGASNRWVFGLLGAGVLGAISVWRLHILDEYQINRFAAFANPALDPAGVGYNTNQARIAIGSGGLTGTGLFHGSQTTGQFVPEQQTDFVFTVAGEELGFAGAGLILLLLGVVLWRACRIARETTELYGTIVAAGIIAWFAFQAFENVGMTLGIMPVAGLPLPFVSYGGSSMFAVWVAIGLLQSIRVQRPMSA
;
A
#
# COMPACT_ATOMS: atom_id res chain seq x y z
N MET A 1 31.57 39.89 59.78
CA MET A 1 31.67 38.44 59.70
C MET A 1 31.15 38.02 58.31
N ALA A 2 32.04 37.53 57.50
CA ALA A 2 31.85 37.24 56.07
C ALA A 2 31.12 35.94 55.86
N GLY A 3 30.06 35.99 55.06
CA GLY A 3 29.36 34.80 54.53
C GLY A 3 29.82 34.51 53.09
N THR A 4 30.54 33.40 52.94
CA THR A 4 31.09 32.94 51.68
C THR A 4 29.97 32.37 50.81
N ASN A 5 29.72 33.00 49.66
CA ASN A 5 28.89 32.45 48.57
C ASN A 5 29.65 31.31 47.88
N GLY A 6 29.21 30.08 48.11
CA GLY A 6 29.64 28.91 47.32
C GLY A 6 29.02 28.90 45.95
N PHE A 7 29.81 29.16 44.90
CA PHE A 7 29.45 28.90 43.53
C PHE A 7 29.47 27.37 43.29
N SER A 8 28.32 26.76 43.13
CA SER A 8 28.22 25.39 42.63
C SER A 8 28.50 25.36 41.13
N VAL A 9 29.68 24.86 40.75
CA VAL A 9 30.00 24.55 39.37
C VAL A 9 29.11 23.37 38.95
N SER A 10 28.15 23.61 38.10
CA SER A 10 27.36 22.54 37.48
C SER A 10 28.29 21.71 36.63
N GLY A 11 28.54 20.46 37.06
CA GLY A 11 29.36 19.52 36.38
C GLY A 11 28.78 19.17 35.00
N TYR A 12 29.55 19.47 33.96
CA TYR A 12 29.36 18.88 32.64
C TYR A 12 29.61 17.36 32.79
N GLY A 13 28.54 16.58 32.86
CA GLY A 13 28.66 15.13 32.76
C GLY A 13 29.26 14.78 31.38
N PRO A 14 30.05 13.70 31.26
CA PRO A 14 30.73 13.35 30.02
C PRO A 14 29.70 13.22 28.89
N GLU A 15 29.95 13.93 27.78
CA GLU A 15 29.12 13.80 26.58
C GLU A 15 29.09 12.33 26.15
N ARG A 16 27.93 11.69 26.29
CA ARG A 16 27.74 10.31 25.83
C ARG A 16 28.09 10.26 24.35
N SER A 17 28.98 9.35 23.97
CA SER A 17 29.32 9.13 22.57
C SER A 17 28.05 8.93 21.72
N THR A 18 28.09 9.30 20.44
CA THR A 18 26.94 9.17 19.51
C THR A 18 26.38 7.75 19.52
N LEU A 19 27.25 6.74 19.60
CA LEU A 19 26.87 5.33 19.78
C LEU A 19 26.13 5.07 21.11
N ALA A 20 26.56 5.68 22.22
CA ALA A 20 25.89 5.52 23.51
C ALA A 20 24.52 6.24 23.54
N ARG A 21 24.36 7.35 22.78
CA ARG A 21 23.06 8.02 22.59
C ARG A 21 22.12 7.16 21.73
N LEU A 22 22.63 6.50 20.69
CA LEU A 22 21.87 5.57 19.84
C LEU A 22 21.48 4.28 20.56
N MET A 23 22.27 3.84 21.55
CA MET A 23 22.02 2.65 22.37
C MET A 23 21.25 2.96 23.68
N ALA A 24 20.96 4.21 23.99
CA ALA A 24 20.18 4.57 25.16
C ALA A 24 18.80 3.87 25.16
N ARG A 25 18.26 3.52 26.33
CA ARG A 25 16.92 2.89 26.46
C ARG A 25 15.82 3.66 25.74
N ASP A 26 15.96 4.98 25.65
CA ASP A 26 15.02 5.91 24.99
C ASP A 26 15.36 6.18 23.51
N SER A 27 16.35 5.48 22.94
CA SER A 27 16.73 5.71 21.55
C SER A 27 15.60 5.32 20.59
N LEU A 28 15.38 6.15 19.56
CA LEU A 28 14.40 5.95 18.51
C LEU A 28 14.53 4.58 17.85
N LEU A 29 15.78 4.10 17.68
CA LEU A 29 16.08 2.79 17.08
C LEU A 29 15.53 1.60 17.89
N ARG A 30 15.49 1.69 19.23
CA ARG A 30 14.92 0.63 20.08
C ARG A 30 13.41 0.62 20.09
N ARG A 31 12.77 1.75 19.79
CA ARG A 31 11.31 1.87 19.71
C ARG A 31 10.74 1.40 18.37
N LEU A 32 11.58 1.31 17.33
CA LEU A 32 11.16 0.81 16.01
C LEU A 32 10.71 -0.66 16.09
N ASP A 33 9.74 -0.99 15.24
CA ASP A 33 9.31 -2.37 15.00
C ASP A 33 10.20 -2.99 13.93
N TRP A 34 11.31 -3.61 14.36
CA TRP A 34 12.26 -4.24 13.46
C TRP A 34 11.67 -5.37 12.61
N PRO A 35 10.80 -6.26 13.14
CA PRO A 35 10.18 -7.28 12.31
C PRO A 35 9.43 -6.74 11.10
N ILE A 36 8.63 -5.66 11.26
CA ILE A 36 7.92 -5.06 10.11
C ILE A 36 8.89 -4.44 9.12
N LEU A 37 9.95 -3.75 9.59
CA LEU A 37 10.96 -3.13 8.73
C LEU A 37 11.74 -4.17 7.93
N LEU A 38 12.25 -5.20 8.61
CA LEU A 38 13.05 -6.25 7.98
C LEU A 38 12.22 -7.06 6.99
N SER A 39 10.96 -7.38 7.31
CA SER A 39 10.07 -8.08 6.40
C SER A 39 9.73 -7.25 5.17
N SER A 40 9.42 -5.95 5.33
CA SER A 40 9.15 -5.05 4.20
C SER A 40 10.39 -4.85 3.32
N LEU A 41 11.57 -4.74 3.92
CA LEU A 41 12.83 -4.62 3.18
C LEU A 41 13.17 -5.92 2.44
N ALA A 42 13.00 -7.07 3.09
CA ALA A 42 13.21 -8.38 2.46
C ALA A 42 12.27 -8.57 1.25
N LEU A 43 10.98 -8.20 1.38
CA LEU A 43 10.03 -8.21 0.27
C LEU A 43 10.50 -7.32 -0.89
N SER A 44 10.98 -6.10 -0.61
CA SER A 44 11.46 -5.19 -1.66
C SER A 44 12.74 -5.70 -2.34
N LEU A 45 13.61 -6.40 -1.60
CA LEU A 45 14.82 -7.01 -2.18
C LEU A 45 14.46 -8.24 -3.03
N ILE A 46 13.55 -9.11 -2.57
CA ILE A 46 13.02 -10.22 -3.37
C ILE A 46 12.35 -9.66 -4.61
N GLY A 47 11.51 -8.62 -4.48
CA GLY A 47 10.87 -7.92 -5.59
C GLY A 47 11.88 -7.40 -6.61
N SER A 48 13.00 -6.84 -6.16
CA SER A 48 14.09 -6.37 -7.06
C SER A 48 14.65 -7.50 -7.92
N ALA A 49 14.86 -8.68 -7.34
CA ALA A 49 15.34 -9.85 -8.09
C ALA A 49 14.30 -10.36 -9.10
N LEU A 50 13.02 -10.43 -8.69
CA LEU A 50 11.92 -10.87 -9.55
C LEU A 50 11.66 -9.88 -10.70
N VAL A 51 11.67 -8.57 -10.42
CA VAL A 51 11.54 -7.52 -11.44
C VAL A 51 12.68 -7.59 -12.44
N TYR A 52 13.92 -7.78 -11.98
CA TYR A 52 15.06 -7.98 -12.86
C TYR A 52 14.87 -9.21 -13.75
N SER A 53 14.45 -10.36 -13.19
CA SER A 53 14.20 -11.56 -13.95
C SER A 53 13.13 -11.35 -15.03
N ALA A 54 12.01 -10.71 -14.66
CA ALA A 54 10.89 -10.44 -15.55
C ALA A 54 11.24 -9.49 -16.71
N THR A 55 12.26 -8.64 -16.56
CA THR A 55 12.51 -7.54 -17.52
C THR A 55 13.82 -7.62 -18.26
N ARG A 56 14.81 -8.39 -17.80
CA ARG A 56 16.16 -8.42 -18.39
C ARG A 56 16.19 -8.77 -19.88
N ASN A 57 15.26 -9.60 -20.37
CA ASN A 57 15.18 -10.03 -21.76
C ASN A 57 14.21 -9.18 -22.61
N ARG A 58 13.57 -8.16 -22.04
CA ARG A 58 12.59 -7.30 -22.71
C ARG A 58 13.28 -6.06 -23.31
N THR A 59 14.06 -6.25 -24.38
CA THR A 59 14.90 -5.20 -24.98
C THR A 59 14.14 -3.95 -25.39
N VAL A 60 12.88 -4.05 -25.75
CA VAL A 60 12.02 -2.93 -26.16
C VAL A 60 11.68 -2.02 -24.97
N ILE A 61 11.25 -2.59 -23.83
CA ILE A 61 10.81 -1.80 -22.68
C ILE A 61 11.98 -1.37 -21.78
N ASN A 62 13.06 -2.15 -21.74
CA ASN A 62 14.26 -1.83 -20.95
C ASN A 62 15.29 -0.97 -21.71
N GLN A 63 14.92 -0.47 -22.88
CA GLN A 63 15.77 0.39 -23.73
C GLN A 63 17.13 -0.23 -24.08
N GLY A 64 17.21 -1.55 -24.11
CA GLY A 64 18.45 -2.30 -24.37
C GLY A 64 19.35 -2.50 -23.15
N ASP A 65 19.01 -1.95 -21.99
CA ASP A 65 19.73 -2.15 -20.72
C ASP A 65 19.00 -3.16 -19.84
N PRO A 66 19.53 -4.38 -19.61
CA PRO A 66 18.92 -5.39 -18.76
C PRO A 66 18.70 -4.93 -17.30
N TYR A 67 19.48 -3.98 -16.82
CA TYR A 67 19.43 -3.47 -15.46
C TYR A 67 18.51 -2.26 -15.26
N PHE A 68 17.90 -1.73 -16.33
CA PHE A 68 17.09 -0.51 -16.30
C PHE A 68 15.98 -0.55 -15.22
N PHE A 69 15.16 -1.61 -15.19
CA PHE A 69 14.10 -1.76 -14.21
C PHE A 69 14.61 -2.08 -12.80
N LEU A 70 15.72 -2.83 -12.70
CA LEU A 70 16.35 -3.11 -11.40
C LEU A 70 16.82 -1.82 -10.73
N PHE A 71 17.56 -0.98 -11.43
CA PHE A 71 18.03 0.30 -10.89
C PHE A 71 16.88 1.22 -10.50
N ARG A 72 15.85 1.31 -11.34
CA ARG A 72 14.65 2.09 -11.01
C ARG A 72 13.91 1.54 -9.79
N HIS A 73 13.77 0.22 -9.67
CA HIS A 73 13.12 -0.38 -8.52
C HIS A 73 13.90 -0.14 -7.22
N LEU A 74 15.21 -0.32 -7.23
CA LEU A 74 16.08 -0.01 -6.09
C LEU A 74 16.06 1.49 -5.75
N MET A 75 16.09 2.37 -6.73
CA MET A 75 15.96 3.82 -6.53
C MET A 75 14.60 4.15 -5.89
N ASN A 76 13.50 3.59 -6.39
CA ASN A 76 12.17 3.78 -5.82
C ASN A 76 12.10 3.27 -4.38
N THR A 77 12.72 2.12 -4.09
CA THR A 77 12.83 1.60 -2.72
C THR A 77 13.62 2.56 -1.82
N GLY A 78 14.75 3.09 -2.31
CA GLY A 78 15.57 4.08 -1.59
C GLY A 78 14.81 5.37 -1.29
N ILE A 79 14.07 5.91 -2.27
CA ILE A 79 13.20 7.08 -2.09
C ILE A 79 12.08 6.75 -1.10
N GLY A 80 11.46 5.58 -1.23
CA GLY A 80 10.43 5.11 -0.30
C GLY A 80 10.93 5.04 1.14
N LEU A 81 12.14 4.49 1.36
CA LEU A 81 12.80 4.46 2.68
C LEU A 81 13.07 5.86 3.22
N ALA A 82 13.52 6.80 2.38
CA ALA A 82 13.70 8.19 2.78
C ALA A 82 12.37 8.84 3.20
N LEU A 83 11.29 8.61 2.43
CA LEU A 83 9.94 9.07 2.78
C LEU A 83 9.43 8.44 4.08
N MET A 84 9.70 7.15 4.30
CA MET A 84 9.39 6.48 5.57
C MET A 84 10.11 7.15 6.75
N ILE A 85 11.40 7.40 6.63
CA ILE A 85 12.19 8.08 7.66
C ILE A 85 11.63 9.48 7.92
N GLY A 86 11.32 10.24 6.86
CA GLY A 86 10.69 11.55 6.96
C GLY A 86 9.33 11.49 7.69
N THR A 87 8.52 10.47 7.39
CA THR A 87 7.22 10.23 8.05
C THR A 87 7.39 9.93 9.54
N ILE A 88 8.39 9.11 9.91
CA ILE A 88 8.70 8.81 11.32
C ILE A 88 9.17 10.07 12.04
N TRP A 89 10.01 10.88 11.40
CA TRP A 89 10.57 12.11 11.98
C TRP A 89 9.49 13.18 12.18
N LEU A 90 8.61 13.40 11.20
CA LEU A 90 7.47 14.32 11.32
C LEU A 90 6.48 13.85 12.40
N GLY A 91 6.28 12.56 12.52
CA GLY A 91 5.34 11.96 13.45
C GLY A 91 3.88 12.03 13.01
N HIS A 92 3.11 11.00 13.34
CA HIS A 92 1.69 10.90 12.93
C HIS A 92 0.81 12.01 13.51
N ARG A 93 1.15 12.58 14.69
CA ARG A 93 0.42 13.69 15.28
C ARG A 93 0.59 14.99 14.48
N THR A 94 1.81 15.30 14.02
CA THR A 94 2.07 16.45 13.15
C THR A 94 1.40 16.24 11.79
N LEU A 95 1.47 15.01 11.24
CA LEU A 95 0.78 14.68 10.00
C LEU A 95 -0.73 14.84 10.13
N ARG A 96 -1.34 14.53 11.30
CA ARG A 96 -2.76 14.76 11.57
C ARG A 96 -3.17 16.22 11.34
N THR A 97 -2.34 17.17 11.75
CA THR A 97 -2.63 18.62 11.52
C THR A 97 -2.46 19.03 10.06
N ALA A 98 -1.60 18.34 9.31
CA ALA A 98 -1.37 18.58 7.88
C ALA A 98 -2.38 17.87 6.96
N VAL A 99 -3.22 16.97 7.48
CA VAL A 99 -4.19 16.20 6.70
C VAL A 99 -5.04 17.02 5.75
N PRO A 100 -5.63 18.17 6.12
CA PRO A 100 -6.45 18.95 5.19
C PRO A 100 -5.67 19.41 3.95
N ILE A 101 -4.39 19.79 4.14
CA ILE A 101 -3.51 20.22 3.04
C ILE A 101 -3.12 19.01 2.18
N LEU A 102 -2.72 17.90 2.80
CA LEU A 102 -2.35 16.67 2.09
C LEU A 102 -3.52 16.11 1.29
N TYR A 103 -4.70 16.11 1.87
CA TYR A 103 -5.93 15.67 1.21
C TYR A 103 -6.27 16.58 0.01
N GLY A 104 -6.28 17.90 0.23
CA GLY A 104 -6.53 18.87 -0.83
C GLY A 104 -5.53 18.74 -1.99
N ALA A 105 -4.23 18.59 -1.67
CA ALA A 105 -3.19 18.36 -2.66
C ALA A 105 -3.39 17.04 -3.43
N SER A 106 -3.75 15.96 -2.72
CA SER A 106 -4.03 14.66 -3.35
C SER A 106 -5.20 14.73 -4.32
N VAL A 107 -6.34 15.32 -3.91
CA VAL A 107 -7.52 15.50 -4.77
C VAL A 107 -7.17 16.40 -5.96
N PHE A 108 -6.44 17.49 -5.74
CA PHE A 108 -6.00 18.38 -6.81
C PHE A 108 -5.15 17.66 -7.85
N LEU A 109 -4.14 16.87 -7.42
CA LEU A 109 -3.32 16.08 -8.32
C LEU A 109 -4.13 15.03 -9.10
N MET A 110 -5.13 14.41 -8.46
CA MET A 110 -6.03 13.48 -9.15
C MET A 110 -6.86 14.20 -10.21
N LEU A 111 -7.42 15.40 -9.91
CA LEU A 111 -8.15 16.19 -10.88
C LEU A 111 -7.23 16.65 -12.04
N LEU A 112 -5.96 16.91 -11.75
CA LEU A 112 -4.98 17.29 -12.76
C LEU A 112 -4.73 16.17 -13.79
N VAL A 113 -4.81 14.89 -13.36
CA VAL A 113 -4.71 13.74 -14.27
C VAL A 113 -5.84 13.72 -15.30
N LEU A 114 -7.03 14.19 -14.96
CA LEU A 114 -8.17 14.26 -15.90
C LEU A 114 -7.99 15.34 -16.98
N THR A 115 -7.06 16.28 -16.77
CA THR A 115 -6.74 17.34 -17.74
C THR A 115 -5.76 16.82 -18.83
N PRO A 116 -5.46 17.59 -19.89
CA PRO A 116 -4.46 17.22 -20.89
C PRO A 116 -3.04 16.93 -20.36
N LEU A 117 -2.76 17.25 -19.09
CA LEU A 117 -1.49 16.95 -18.42
C LEU A 117 -1.38 15.49 -17.97
N GLY A 118 -2.49 14.74 -17.96
CA GLY A 118 -2.51 13.32 -17.63
C GLY A 118 -2.06 12.45 -18.79
N ASP A 119 -1.14 11.53 -18.53
CA ASP A 119 -0.67 10.54 -19.49
C ASP A 119 -1.54 9.29 -19.48
N THR A 120 -1.73 8.73 -20.68
CA THR A 120 -2.44 7.48 -20.88
C THR A 120 -1.43 6.35 -21.07
N ILE A 121 -1.38 5.42 -20.11
CA ILE A 121 -0.55 4.22 -20.16
C ILE A 121 -1.48 3.01 -20.16
N ASN A 122 -1.30 2.09 -21.10
CA ASN A 122 -2.14 0.89 -21.24
C ASN A 122 -3.65 1.19 -21.33
N GLY A 123 -4.02 2.30 -21.97
CA GLY A 123 -5.42 2.71 -22.14
C GLY A 123 -6.06 3.39 -20.91
N GLN A 124 -5.33 3.55 -19.81
CA GLN A 124 -5.79 4.21 -18.60
C GLN A 124 -5.06 5.55 -18.40
N ARG A 125 -5.84 6.62 -18.16
CA ARG A 125 -5.33 7.96 -17.91
C ARG A 125 -5.18 8.20 -16.40
N ASN A 126 -4.12 7.66 -15.80
CA ASN A 126 -3.93 7.62 -14.35
C ASN A 126 -2.60 8.24 -13.89
N TRP A 127 -1.78 8.72 -14.82
CA TRP A 127 -0.39 9.11 -14.55
C TRP A 127 -0.15 10.58 -14.83
N LEU A 128 0.72 11.19 -14.04
CA LEU A 128 1.36 12.48 -14.32
C LEU A 128 2.84 12.22 -14.55
N SER A 129 3.35 12.50 -15.74
CA SER A 129 4.76 12.30 -16.04
C SER A 129 5.48 13.64 -16.21
N ALA A 130 6.59 13.81 -15.50
CA ALA A 130 7.46 14.96 -15.63
C ALA A 130 8.92 14.54 -15.45
N GLY A 131 9.79 14.94 -16.39
CA GLY A 131 11.23 14.69 -16.26
C GLY A 131 11.63 13.21 -16.18
N GLY A 132 10.87 12.29 -16.78
CA GLY A 132 11.13 10.84 -16.73
C GLY A 132 10.67 10.13 -15.48
N VAL A 133 9.96 10.83 -14.57
CA VAL A 133 9.29 10.25 -13.40
C VAL A 133 7.78 10.26 -13.65
N SER A 134 7.13 9.13 -13.46
CA SER A 134 5.67 9.00 -13.54
C SER A 134 5.08 8.85 -12.14
N LEU A 135 4.14 9.72 -11.79
CA LEU A 135 3.43 9.72 -10.52
C LEU A 135 1.97 9.31 -10.76
N GLN A 136 1.47 8.37 -9.97
CA GLN A 136 0.06 8.00 -9.90
C GLN A 136 -0.56 8.58 -8.63
N PRO A 137 -1.32 9.69 -8.72
CA PRO A 137 -1.85 10.36 -7.53
C PRO A 137 -2.81 9.50 -6.71
N ALA A 138 -3.51 8.56 -7.35
CA ALA A 138 -4.42 7.63 -6.68
C ALA A 138 -3.73 6.76 -5.61
N GLU A 139 -2.42 6.48 -5.75
CA GLU A 139 -1.63 5.77 -4.73
C GLU A 139 -1.54 6.56 -3.42
N PHE A 140 -1.38 7.88 -3.50
CA PHE A 140 -1.33 8.77 -2.35
C PHE A 140 -2.74 9.07 -1.79
N ALA A 141 -3.76 9.01 -2.65
CA ALA A 141 -5.15 9.18 -2.22
C ALA A 141 -5.56 8.12 -1.17
N LYS A 142 -5.08 6.88 -1.28
CA LYS A 142 -5.31 5.85 -0.27
C LYS A 142 -4.85 6.29 1.12
N ILE A 143 -3.65 6.89 1.20
CA ILE A 143 -3.10 7.40 2.48
C ILE A 143 -3.95 8.57 2.99
N THR A 144 -4.31 9.52 2.11
CA THR A 144 -5.08 10.71 2.53
C THR A 144 -6.52 10.38 2.91
N ILE A 145 -7.14 9.36 2.30
CA ILE A 145 -8.43 8.80 2.75
C ILE A 145 -8.29 8.24 4.17
N ILE A 146 -7.27 7.40 4.43
CA ILE A 146 -7.03 6.82 5.76
C ILE A 146 -6.85 7.92 6.81
N LEU A 147 -5.94 8.86 6.56
CA LEU A 147 -5.64 9.94 7.51
C LEU A 147 -6.82 10.88 7.71
N GLY A 148 -7.53 11.23 6.64
CA GLY A 148 -8.68 12.14 6.69
C GLY A 148 -9.87 11.55 7.44
N MET A 149 -10.22 10.31 7.13
CA MET A 149 -11.28 9.60 7.86
C MET A 149 -10.89 9.43 9.34
N ALA A 150 -9.65 9.00 9.63
CA ALA A 150 -9.15 8.85 10.99
C ALA A 150 -9.22 10.17 11.77
N MET A 151 -8.83 11.29 11.14
CA MET A 151 -8.89 12.62 11.77
C MET A 151 -10.31 12.99 12.16
N LEU A 152 -11.30 12.78 11.27
CA LEU A 152 -12.69 13.10 11.55
C LEU A 152 -13.28 12.19 12.64
N LEU A 153 -13.12 10.86 12.50
CA LEU A 153 -13.72 9.87 13.38
C LEU A 153 -13.14 9.91 14.80
N ALA A 154 -11.83 10.18 14.93
CA ALA A 154 -11.19 10.21 16.23
C ALA A 154 -11.27 11.58 16.95
N SER A 155 -11.60 12.68 16.26
CA SER A 155 -11.44 14.03 16.79
C SER A 155 -12.16 14.29 18.12
N ARG A 156 -13.41 13.83 18.26
CA ARG A 156 -14.21 14.02 19.48
C ARG A 156 -13.99 12.92 20.52
N VAL A 157 -13.60 11.74 20.07
CA VAL A 157 -13.32 10.61 20.95
C VAL A 157 -11.99 10.82 21.68
N ASP A 158 -10.94 11.20 20.94
CA ASP A 158 -9.62 11.51 21.53
C ASP A 158 -9.68 12.72 22.46
N ALA A 159 -10.58 13.68 22.22
CA ALA A 159 -10.82 14.82 23.10
C ALA A 159 -11.63 14.48 24.37
N GLY A 160 -12.18 13.28 24.46
CA GLY A 160 -13.02 12.85 25.59
C GLY A 160 -14.47 13.34 25.54
N ASP A 161 -14.89 14.01 24.46
CA ASP A 161 -16.24 14.55 24.32
C ASP A 161 -17.28 13.44 24.10
N LYS A 162 -16.90 12.34 23.47
CA LYS A 162 -17.76 11.20 23.13
C LYS A 162 -17.03 9.88 23.27
N GLN A 163 -17.78 8.82 23.55
CA GLN A 163 -17.25 7.47 23.62
C GLN A 163 -17.12 6.81 22.24
N TYR A 164 -17.98 7.20 21.27
CA TYR A 164 -18.02 6.67 19.90
C TYR A 164 -18.33 7.80 18.90
N PRO A 165 -17.91 7.64 17.62
CA PRO A 165 -18.27 8.57 16.56
C PRO A 165 -19.80 8.61 16.35
N ASP A 166 -20.38 9.80 16.23
CA ASP A 166 -21.80 9.95 15.92
C ASP A 166 -22.08 9.78 14.41
N HIS A 167 -23.36 9.61 14.07
CA HIS A 167 -23.80 9.41 12.69
C HIS A 167 -23.36 10.55 11.75
N ARG A 168 -23.38 11.80 12.26
CA ARG A 168 -22.96 12.98 11.48
C ARG A 168 -21.46 12.91 11.15
N THR A 169 -20.64 12.54 12.10
CA THR A 169 -19.19 12.37 11.91
C THR A 169 -18.87 11.26 10.93
N VAL A 170 -19.61 10.13 11.03
CA VAL A 170 -19.47 9.02 10.07
C VAL A 170 -19.84 9.47 8.65
N LEU A 171 -20.95 10.20 8.48
CA LEU A 171 -21.36 10.73 7.17
C LEU A 171 -20.32 11.71 6.60
N GLN A 172 -19.73 12.57 7.44
CA GLN A 172 -18.66 13.48 7.02
C GLN A 172 -17.41 12.70 6.57
N ALA A 173 -17.03 11.66 7.31
CA ALA A 173 -15.90 10.81 6.94
C ALA A 173 -16.15 10.05 5.64
N LEU A 174 -17.36 9.53 5.44
CA LEU A 174 -17.77 8.89 4.18
C LEU A 174 -17.78 9.89 3.02
N GLY A 175 -18.29 11.10 3.24
CA GLY A 175 -18.26 12.18 2.24
C GLY A 175 -16.83 12.55 1.83
N LEU A 176 -15.91 12.59 2.81
CA LEU A 176 -14.49 12.81 2.54
C LEU A 176 -13.91 11.67 1.67
N ALA A 177 -14.19 10.41 1.98
CA ALA A 177 -13.71 9.29 1.18
C ALA A 177 -14.35 9.24 -0.21
N ALA A 178 -15.62 9.63 -0.33
CA ALA A 178 -16.36 9.60 -1.60
C ALA A 178 -15.73 10.51 -2.67
N VAL A 179 -15.18 11.68 -2.30
CA VAL A 179 -14.60 12.62 -3.27
C VAL A 179 -13.48 11.99 -4.11
N PRO A 180 -12.37 11.46 -3.51
CA PRO A 180 -11.34 10.82 -4.31
C PRO A 180 -11.83 9.55 -5.01
N MET A 181 -12.75 8.78 -4.39
CA MET A 181 -13.32 7.58 -5.02
C MET A 181 -14.12 7.94 -6.28
N LEU A 182 -14.89 9.02 -6.27
CA LEU A 182 -15.60 9.51 -7.46
C LEU A 182 -14.64 9.96 -8.56
N VAL A 183 -13.51 10.59 -8.19
CA VAL A 183 -12.48 10.96 -9.18
C VAL A 183 -11.85 9.70 -9.80
N VAL A 184 -11.56 8.66 -9.00
CA VAL A 184 -11.04 7.37 -9.53
C VAL A 184 -12.05 6.68 -10.44
N LEU A 185 -13.35 6.79 -10.17
CA LEU A 185 -14.40 6.29 -11.08
C LEU A 185 -14.30 6.90 -12.48
N LEU A 186 -13.90 8.17 -12.58
CA LEU A 186 -13.68 8.84 -13.87
C LEU A 186 -12.37 8.40 -14.56
N MET A 187 -11.49 7.70 -13.86
CA MET A 187 -10.19 7.20 -14.34
C MET A 187 -10.20 5.72 -14.74
N PRO A 188 -11.30 5.07 -15.01
CA PRO A 188 -11.65 3.64 -15.06
C PRO A 188 -10.66 2.68 -14.34
N ASP A 189 -10.32 2.98 -13.09
CA ASP A 189 -9.41 2.19 -12.24
C ASP A 189 -10.21 1.45 -11.15
N LEU A 190 -10.78 0.31 -11.54
CA LEU A 190 -11.59 -0.53 -10.65
C LEU A 190 -10.78 -1.08 -9.47
N GLY A 191 -9.51 -1.41 -9.69
CA GLY A 191 -8.64 -1.93 -8.65
C GLY A 191 -8.48 -0.95 -7.49
N THR A 192 -8.15 0.30 -7.81
CA THR A 192 -8.01 1.35 -6.79
C THR A 192 -9.32 1.64 -6.06
N ILE A 193 -10.49 1.59 -6.74
CA ILE A 193 -11.80 1.74 -6.09
C ILE A 193 -12.06 0.62 -5.08
N MET A 194 -11.77 -0.63 -5.46
CA MET A 194 -11.94 -1.78 -4.56
C MET A 194 -11.06 -1.64 -3.30
N VAL A 195 -9.80 -1.26 -3.47
CA VAL A 195 -8.89 -0.99 -2.34
C VAL A 195 -9.43 0.13 -1.45
N ALA A 196 -9.88 1.26 -2.05
CA ALA A 196 -10.44 2.38 -1.30
C ALA A 196 -11.71 1.98 -0.52
N ALA A 197 -12.59 1.17 -1.10
CA ALA A 197 -13.78 0.66 -0.43
C ALA A 197 -13.42 -0.22 0.78
N ILE A 198 -12.44 -1.09 0.65
CA ILE A 198 -11.95 -1.94 1.76
C ILE A 198 -11.25 -1.10 2.84
N ILE A 199 -10.50 -0.06 2.46
CA ILE A 199 -9.94 0.91 3.40
C ILE A 199 -11.07 1.57 4.21
N VAL A 200 -12.12 2.07 3.56
CA VAL A 200 -13.27 2.69 4.22
C VAL A 200 -13.93 1.73 5.22
N LEU A 201 -14.15 0.47 4.83
CA LEU A 201 -14.68 -0.55 5.71
C LEU A 201 -13.76 -0.82 6.91
N GLY A 202 -12.44 -0.99 6.68
CA GLY A 202 -11.46 -1.22 7.74
C GLY A 202 -11.37 -0.06 8.74
N VAL A 203 -11.39 1.18 8.24
CA VAL A 203 -11.42 2.40 9.05
C VAL A 203 -12.68 2.47 9.91
N LEU A 204 -13.86 2.19 9.34
CA LEU A 204 -15.12 2.20 10.07
C LEU A 204 -15.19 1.11 11.13
N LEU A 205 -14.74 -0.10 10.82
CA LEU A 205 -14.68 -1.21 11.79
C LEU A 205 -13.82 -0.86 13.01
N ALA A 206 -12.68 -0.20 12.78
CA ALA A 206 -11.76 0.18 13.86
C ALA A 206 -12.20 1.43 14.63
N SER A 207 -13.07 2.26 14.06
CA SER A 207 -13.50 3.52 14.66
C SER A 207 -14.48 3.37 15.82
N GLY A 208 -15.04 2.17 16.04
CA GLY A 208 -16.12 1.95 16.99
C GLY A 208 -17.48 2.48 16.52
N ALA A 209 -17.62 2.89 15.26
CA ALA A 209 -18.89 3.28 14.69
C ALA A 209 -19.90 2.11 14.70
N SER A 210 -21.19 2.43 14.72
CA SER A 210 -22.25 1.42 14.73
C SER A 210 -22.12 0.44 13.55
N ASN A 211 -22.21 -0.85 13.81
CA ASN A 211 -22.17 -1.92 12.80
C ASN A 211 -23.19 -1.73 11.66
N ARG A 212 -24.25 -0.97 11.91
CA ARG A 212 -25.25 -0.61 10.87
C ARG A 212 -24.62 0.08 9.68
N TRP A 213 -23.56 0.88 9.87
CA TRP A 213 -22.82 1.53 8.80
C TRP A 213 -22.05 0.53 7.95
N VAL A 214 -21.39 -0.43 8.60
CA VAL A 214 -20.63 -1.47 7.89
C VAL A 214 -21.56 -2.34 7.05
N PHE A 215 -22.64 -2.86 7.66
CA PHE A 215 -23.62 -3.66 6.92
C PHE A 215 -24.37 -2.84 5.85
N GLY A 216 -24.67 -1.56 6.13
CA GLY A 216 -25.26 -0.66 5.16
C GLY A 216 -24.38 -0.43 3.93
N LEU A 217 -23.08 -0.21 4.14
CA LEU A 217 -22.10 -0.04 3.05
C LEU A 217 -21.89 -1.33 2.26
N LEU A 218 -21.81 -2.48 2.93
CA LEU A 218 -21.74 -3.77 2.24
C LEU A 218 -22.99 -4.01 1.39
N GLY A 219 -24.19 -3.76 1.95
CA GLY A 219 -25.45 -3.84 1.22
C GLY A 219 -25.50 -2.86 0.05
N ALA A 220 -25.08 -1.59 0.26
CA ALA A 220 -25.00 -0.59 -0.81
C ALA A 220 -23.99 -0.99 -1.90
N GLY A 221 -22.87 -1.60 -1.53
CA GLY A 221 -21.88 -2.12 -2.48
C GLY A 221 -22.47 -3.24 -3.35
N VAL A 222 -23.16 -4.20 -2.75
CA VAL A 222 -23.83 -5.29 -3.47
C VAL A 222 -24.93 -4.75 -4.39
N LEU A 223 -25.78 -3.87 -3.88
CA LEU A 223 -26.85 -3.22 -4.70
C LEU A 223 -26.25 -2.38 -5.81
N GLY A 224 -25.16 -1.65 -5.53
CA GLY A 224 -24.42 -0.88 -6.54
C GLY A 224 -23.87 -1.79 -7.64
N ALA A 225 -23.22 -2.89 -7.29
CA ALA A 225 -22.71 -3.86 -8.26
C ALA A 225 -23.82 -4.44 -9.14
N ILE A 226 -24.94 -4.84 -8.53
CA ILE A 226 -26.12 -5.33 -9.27
C ILE A 226 -26.69 -4.23 -10.19
N SER A 227 -26.77 -2.98 -9.72
CA SER A 227 -27.28 -1.86 -10.51
C SER A 227 -26.38 -1.56 -11.70
N VAL A 228 -25.06 -1.50 -11.49
CA VAL A 228 -24.06 -1.26 -12.53
C VAL A 228 -24.12 -2.36 -13.60
N TRP A 229 -24.27 -3.62 -13.17
CA TRP A 229 -24.46 -4.76 -14.07
C TRP A 229 -25.77 -4.66 -14.88
N ARG A 230 -26.90 -4.37 -14.22
CA ARG A 230 -28.24 -4.29 -14.85
C ARG A 230 -28.39 -3.11 -15.81
N LEU A 231 -27.75 -1.98 -15.48
CA LEU A 231 -27.80 -0.76 -16.26
C LEU A 231 -26.76 -0.72 -17.39
N HIS A 232 -25.96 -1.76 -17.56
CA HIS A 232 -24.88 -1.86 -18.57
C HIS A 232 -23.94 -0.64 -18.55
N ILE A 233 -23.60 -0.17 -17.35
CA ILE A 233 -22.70 0.99 -17.13
C ILE A 233 -21.23 0.60 -17.37
N LEU A 234 -20.90 -0.69 -17.22
CA LEU A 234 -19.54 -1.19 -17.42
C LEU A 234 -19.18 -1.22 -18.91
N ASP A 235 -17.98 -0.77 -19.23
CA ASP A 235 -17.38 -0.96 -20.55
C ASP A 235 -17.19 -2.46 -20.87
N GLU A 236 -17.22 -2.83 -22.15
CA GLU A 236 -16.99 -4.23 -22.60
C GLU A 236 -15.69 -4.82 -22.03
N TYR A 237 -14.64 -4.01 -21.92
CA TYR A 237 -13.38 -4.43 -21.33
C TYR A 237 -13.53 -4.83 -19.85
N GLN A 238 -14.35 -4.13 -19.07
CA GLN A 238 -14.60 -4.45 -17.66
C GLN A 238 -15.47 -5.70 -17.53
N ILE A 239 -16.49 -5.82 -18.39
CA ILE A 239 -17.35 -7.02 -18.45
C ILE A 239 -16.52 -8.24 -18.80
N ASN A 240 -15.61 -8.12 -19.77
CA ASN A 240 -14.73 -9.20 -20.21
C ASN A 240 -13.78 -9.67 -19.09
N ARG A 241 -13.32 -8.77 -18.21
CA ARG A 241 -12.54 -9.17 -17.01
C ARG A 241 -13.31 -10.11 -16.08
N PHE A 242 -14.58 -9.80 -15.81
CA PHE A 242 -15.42 -10.66 -14.97
C PHE A 242 -15.84 -11.94 -15.70
N ALA A 243 -16.14 -11.85 -16.99
CA ALA A 243 -16.47 -13.03 -17.80
C ALA A 243 -15.27 -13.98 -17.92
N ALA A 244 -14.08 -13.48 -18.18
CA ALA A 244 -12.85 -14.26 -18.24
C ALA A 244 -12.45 -14.88 -16.89
N PHE A 245 -12.80 -14.22 -15.77
CA PHE A 245 -12.64 -14.80 -14.44
C PHE A 245 -13.57 -15.99 -14.24
N ALA A 246 -14.85 -15.88 -14.63
CA ALA A 246 -15.82 -16.97 -14.49
C ALA A 246 -15.51 -18.13 -15.46
N ASN A 247 -15.07 -17.81 -16.69
CA ASN A 247 -14.68 -18.79 -17.70
C ASN A 247 -13.57 -18.22 -18.60
N PRO A 248 -12.28 -18.55 -18.33
CA PRO A 248 -11.16 -18.05 -19.13
C PRO A 248 -11.21 -18.38 -20.63
N ALA A 249 -12.00 -19.41 -21.01
CA ALA A 249 -12.17 -19.77 -22.41
C ALA A 249 -13.01 -18.75 -23.22
N LEU A 250 -13.73 -17.84 -22.57
CA LEU A 250 -14.51 -16.80 -23.24
C LEU A 250 -13.64 -15.67 -23.81
N ASP A 251 -12.42 -15.50 -23.28
CA ASP A 251 -11.46 -14.50 -23.77
C ASP A 251 -10.05 -15.13 -23.89
N PRO A 252 -9.85 -16.02 -24.87
CA PRO A 252 -8.59 -16.76 -24.99
C PRO A 252 -7.41 -15.92 -25.50
N ALA A 253 -7.63 -14.68 -25.94
CA ALA A 253 -6.61 -13.78 -26.46
C ALA A 253 -6.34 -12.57 -25.56
N GLY A 254 -7.19 -12.31 -24.54
CA GLY A 254 -7.10 -11.17 -23.64
C GLY A 254 -6.84 -11.57 -22.19
N VAL A 255 -7.75 -11.19 -21.28
CA VAL A 255 -7.61 -11.42 -19.83
C VAL A 255 -7.57 -12.89 -19.47
N GLY A 256 -8.34 -13.75 -20.18
CA GLY A 256 -8.34 -15.19 -20.00
C GLY A 256 -6.99 -15.81 -20.34
N TYR A 257 -6.32 -15.31 -21.39
CA TYR A 257 -4.94 -15.69 -21.73
C TYR A 257 -3.99 -15.39 -20.58
N ASN A 258 -4.02 -14.17 -20.06
CA ASN A 258 -3.11 -13.73 -18.98
C ASN A 258 -3.24 -14.61 -17.74
N THR A 259 -4.47 -14.90 -17.32
CA THR A 259 -4.74 -15.76 -16.16
C THR A 259 -4.29 -17.21 -16.40
N ASN A 260 -4.53 -17.75 -17.59
CA ASN A 260 -4.08 -19.10 -17.92
C ASN A 260 -2.55 -19.21 -17.96
N GLN A 261 -1.86 -18.26 -18.59
CA GLN A 261 -0.40 -18.23 -18.61
C GLN A 261 0.20 -18.03 -17.20
N ALA A 262 -0.44 -17.21 -16.37
CA ALA A 262 -0.04 -17.03 -14.98
C ALA A 262 -0.11 -18.36 -14.20
N ARG A 263 -1.18 -19.13 -14.37
CA ARG A 263 -1.35 -20.45 -13.73
C ARG A 263 -0.36 -21.48 -14.24
N ILE A 264 -0.08 -21.49 -15.56
CA ILE A 264 0.94 -22.36 -16.15
C ILE A 264 2.32 -22.03 -15.59
N ALA A 265 2.68 -20.73 -15.52
CA ALA A 265 3.95 -20.27 -14.96
C ALA A 265 4.12 -20.72 -13.49
N ILE A 266 3.13 -20.44 -12.63
CA ILE A 266 3.16 -20.86 -11.22
C ILE A 266 3.24 -22.39 -11.10
N GLY A 267 2.45 -23.13 -11.90
CA GLY A 267 2.42 -24.59 -11.89
C GLY A 267 3.73 -25.24 -12.34
N SER A 268 4.46 -24.60 -13.26
CA SER A 268 5.75 -25.10 -13.75
C SER A 268 6.88 -25.04 -12.70
N GLY A 269 6.76 -24.17 -11.69
CA GLY A 269 7.78 -24.01 -10.65
C GLY A 269 7.81 -25.14 -9.61
N GLY A 270 6.75 -25.92 -9.44
CA GLY A 270 6.71 -27.01 -8.45
C GLY A 270 7.02 -26.52 -7.03
N LEU A 271 7.75 -27.33 -6.25
CA LEU A 271 8.06 -27.02 -4.85
C LEU A 271 9.21 -26.01 -4.69
N THR A 272 10.29 -26.15 -5.44
CA THR A 272 11.55 -25.40 -5.28
C THR A 272 11.83 -24.38 -6.37
N GLY A 273 10.98 -24.32 -7.39
CA GLY A 273 11.16 -23.47 -8.55
C GLY A 273 12.08 -24.05 -9.62
N THR A 274 12.05 -23.42 -10.78
CA THR A 274 12.97 -23.71 -11.91
C THR A 274 14.38 -23.14 -11.68
N GLY A 275 14.56 -22.38 -10.62
CA GLY A 275 15.76 -21.60 -10.31
C GLY A 275 15.64 -20.14 -10.73
N LEU A 276 16.23 -19.25 -9.91
CA LEU A 276 16.21 -17.81 -10.16
C LEU A 276 16.82 -17.51 -11.55
N PHE A 277 16.13 -16.72 -12.34
CA PHE A 277 16.51 -16.35 -13.72
C PHE A 277 16.43 -17.49 -14.77
N HIS A 278 15.84 -18.63 -14.43
CA HIS A 278 15.73 -19.78 -15.35
C HIS A 278 14.27 -20.12 -15.70
N GLY A 279 13.31 -19.28 -15.32
CA GLY A 279 11.90 -19.47 -15.65
C GLY A 279 11.67 -19.40 -17.17
N SER A 280 11.15 -20.45 -17.77
CA SER A 280 10.86 -20.52 -19.21
C SER A 280 9.69 -19.63 -19.61
N GLN A 281 8.65 -19.57 -18.76
CA GLN A 281 7.48 -18.70 -18.97
C GLN A 281 7.86 -17.22 -18.79
N THR A 282 8.69 -16.93 -17.78
CA THR A 282 9.23 -15.60 -17.52
C THR A 282 10.14 -15.12 -18.65
N THR A 283 11.09 -15.97 -19.08
CA THR A 283 12.02 -15.65 -20.17
C THR A 283 11.31 -15.55 -21.52
N GLY A 284 10.32 -16.41 -21.78
CA GLY A 284 9.50 -16.41 -22.98
C GLY A 284 8.47 -15.28 -23.04
N GLN A 285 8.32 -14.50 -21.97
CA GLN A 285 7.42 -13.33 -21.89
C GLN A 285 5.95 -13.67 -22.16
N PHE A 286 5.52 -14.90 -21.82
CA PHE A 286 4.17 -15.38 -22.08
C PHE A 286 3.11 -14.66 -21.21
N VAL A 287 3.48 -14.19 -20.01
CA VAL A 287 2.61 -13.41 -19.15
C VAL A 287 2.89 -11.92 -19.38
N PRO A 288 1.92 -11.11 -19.79
CA PRO A 288 2.08 -9.66 -19.87
C PRO A 288 2.26 -9.04 -18.48
N GLU A 289 2.86 -7.85 -18.41
CA GLU A 289 3.00 -7.05 -17.18
C GLU A 289 3.53 -7.84 -15.97
N GLN A 290 4.48 -8.79 -16.22
CA GLN A 290 5.08 -9.62 -15.16
C GLN A 290 5.79 -8.79 -14.08
N GLN A 291 6.38 -7.64 -14.44
CA GLN A 291 7.11 -6.79 -13.53
C GLN A 291 6.21 -5.98 -12.57
N THR A 292 4.95 -5.76 -12.94
CA THR A 292 3.96 -4.96 -12.19
C THR A 292 2.91 -5.85 -11.55
N ASP A 293 1.89 -6.23 -12.29
CA ASP A 293 0.69 -6.86 -11.77
C ASP A 293 0.84 -8.36 -11.56
N PHE A 294 1.68 -9.02 -12.36
CA PHE A 294 1.86 -10.46 -12.34
C PHE A 294 3.21 -10.91 -11.76
N VAL A 295 3.84 -10.09 -10.89
CA VAL A 295 5.16 -10.44 -10.31
C VAL A 295 5.13 -11.73 -9.49
N PHE A 296 4.00 -12.09 -8.90
CA PHE A 296 3.83 -13.31 -8.13
C PHE A 296 3.95 -14.57 -9.03
N THR A 297 3.67 -14.46 -10.34
CA THR A 297 3.90 -15.57 -11.29
C THR A 297 5.37 -15.90 -11.45
N VAL A 298 6.24 -14.87 -11.50
CA VAL A 298 7.69 -15.03 -11.55
C VAL A 298 8.20 -15.71 -10.29
N ALA A 299 7.68 -15.30 -9.11
CA ALA A 299 8.00 -15.95 -7.84
C ALA A 299 7.57 -17.42 -7.83
N GLY A 300 6.36 -17.73 -8.31
CA GLY A 300 5.84 -19.08 -8.38
C GLY A 300 6.63 -19.98 -9.31
N GLU A 301 7.06 -19.46 -10.47
CA GLU A 301 7.85 -20.20 -11.44
C GLU A 301 9.30 -20.40 -10.99
N GLU A 302 9.99 -19.31 -10.64
CA GLU A 302 11.45 -19.36 -10.40
C GLU A 302 11.82 -19.81 -8.99
N LEU A 303 11.03 -19.45 -7.99
CA LEU A 303 11.27 -19.80 -6.59
C LEU A 303 10.35 -20.93 -6.09
N GLY A 304 9.37 -21.32 -6.90
CA GLY A 304 8.42 -22.39 -6.59
C GLY A 304 7.51 -22.07 -5.42
N PHE A 305 6.84 -23.10 -4.92
CA PHE A 305 5.94 -23.00 -3.77
C PHE A 305 6.67 -22.46 -2.51
N ALA A 306 7.92 -22.85 -2.28
CA ALA A 306 8.70 -22.40 -1.13
C ALA A 306 8.96 -20.88 -1.16
N GLY A 307 9.37 -20.34 -2.33
CA GLY A 307 9.63 -18.89 -2.45
C GLY A 307 8.36 -18.05 -2.46
N ALA A 308 7.33 -18.51 -3.17
CA ALA A 308 6.00 -17.87 -3.13
C ALA A 308 5.42 -17.88 -1.71
N GLY A 309 5.55 -19.01 -0.99
CA GLY A 309 5.17 -19.13 0.42
C GLY A 309 5.95 -18.21 1.35
N LEU A 310 7.26 -18.00 1.10
CA LEU A 310 8.08 -17.05 1.86
C LEU A 310 7.57 -15.61 1.68
N ILE A 311 7.22 -15.20 0.46
CA ILE A 311 6.63 -13.87 0.19
C ILE A 311 5.34 -13.69 0.99
N LEU A 312 4.43 -14.68 0.96
CA LEU A 312 3.18 -14.64 1.72
C LEU A 312 3.43 -14.61 3.23
N LEU A 313 4.42 -15.36 3.72
CA LEU A 313 4.81 -15.36 5.13
C LEU A 313 5.33 -13.98 5.56
N LEU A 314 6.19 -13.36 4.78
CA LEU A 314 6.72 -12.02 5.07
C LEU A 314 5.61 -10.96 5.06
N LEU A 315 4.68 -11.00 4.08
CA LEU A 315 3.48 -10.16 4.08
C LEU A 315 2.61 -10.43 5.32
N GLY A 316 2.44 -11.69 5.70
CA GLY A 316 1.76 -12.09 6.94
C GLY A 316 2.42 -11.50 8.19
N VAL A 317 3.76 -11.47 8.26
CA VAL A 317 4.50 -10.82 9.35
C VAL A 317 4.22 -9.32 9.38
N VAL A 318 4.24 -8.63 8.22
CA VAL A 318 3.92 -7.20 8.13
C VAL A 318 2.51 -6.93 8.67
N LEU A 319 1.52 -7.69 8.22
CA LEU A 319 0.13 -7.54 8.66
C LEU A 319 -0.04 -7.86 10.15
N TRP A 320 0.57 -8.95 10.64
CA TRP A 320 0.52 -9.33 12.05
C TRP A 320 1.12 -8.26 12.95
N ARG A 321 2.28 -7.70 12.56
CA ARG A 321 2.92 -6.61 13.32
C ARG A 321 2.08 -5.32 13.27
N ALA A 322 1.50 -4.98 12.12
CA ALA A 322 0.58 -3.85 12.00
C ALA A 322 -0.66 -4.01 12.90
N CYS A 323 -1.27 -5.21 12.96
CA CYS A 323 -2.35 -5.54 13.89
C CYS A 323 -1.93 -5.39 15.36
N ARG A 324 -0.69 -5.77 15.68
CA ARG A 324 -0.15 -5.60 17.03
C ARG A 324 0.01 -4.13 17.37
N ILE A 325 0.55 -3.31 16.46
CA ILE A 325 0.65 -1.85 16.63
C ILE A 325 -0.73 -1.24 16.86
N ALA A 326 -1.73 -1.59 16.04
CA ALA A 326 -3.11 -1.10 16.16
C ALA A 326 -3.72 -1.42 17.55
N ARG A 327 -3.54 -2.67 18.04
CA ARG A 327 -4.09 -3.09 19.35
C ARG A 327 -3.38 -2.47 20.54
N GLU A 328 -2.11 -2.17 20.41
CA GLU A 328 -1.29 -1.62 21.47
C GLU A 328 -1.38 -0.08 21.54
N THR A 329 -2.01 0.58 20.57
CA THR A 329 -2.16 2.04 20.50
C THR A 329 -3.30 2.52 21.41
N THR A 330 -3.04 3.59 22.18
CA THR A 330 -4.01 4.17 23.12
C THR A 330 -4.90 5.26 22.48
N GLU A 331 -4.45 5.89 21.42
CA GLU A 331 -5.17 6.93 20.70
C GLU A 331 -6.01 6.31 19.58
N LEU A 332 -7.30 6.65 19.52
CA LEU A 332 -8.21 6.13 18.48
C LEU A 332 -7.73 6.51 17.07
N TYR A 333 -7.17 7.71 16.89
CA TYR A 333 -6.59 8.14 15.61
C TYR A 333 -5.54 7.14 15.10
N GLY A 334 -4.57 6.78 15.93
CA GLY A 334 -3.53 5.82 15.57
C GLY A 334 -4.08 4.43 15.27
N THR A 335 -5.06 3.96 16.04
CA THR A 335 -5.75 2.67 15.81
C THR A 335 -6.44 2.65 14.45
N ILE A 336 -7.19 3.70 14.09
CA ILE A 336 -7.90 3.81 12.82
C ILE A 336 -6.91 3.87 11.65
N VAL A 337 -5.84 4.67 11.77
CA VAL A 337 -4.79 4.76 10.73
C VAL A 337 -4.16 3.39 10.48
N ALA A 338 -3.78 2.68 11.55
CA ALA A 338 -3.20 1.34 11.43
C ALA A 338 -4.19 0.35 10.79
N ALA A 339 -5.47 0.38 11.18
CA ALA A 339 -6.51 -0.48 10.61
C ALA A 339 -6.76 -0.21 9.11
N GLY A 340 -6.75 1.06 8.68
CA GLY A 340 -6.84 1.42 7.28
C GLY A 340 -5.66 0.89 6.46
N ILE A 341 -4.43 0.96 6.98
CA ILE A 341 -3.23 0.40 6.34
C ILE A 341 -3.30 -1.13 6.29
N ILE A 342 -3.76 -1.79 7.36
CA ILE A 342 -3.95 -3.24 7.38
C ILE A 342 -4.96 -3.67 6.32
N ALA A 343 -6.11 -3.00 6.25
CA ALA A 343 -7.16 -3.28 5.28
C ALA A 343 -6.63 -3.11 3.84
N TRP A 344 -5.87 -2.05 3.58
CA TRP A 344 -5.22 -1.81 2.30
C TRP A 344 -4.26 -2.93 1.91
N PHE A 345 -3.25 -3.20 2.75
CA PHE A 345 -2.22 -4.19 2.43
C PHE A 345 -2.77 -5.60 2.32
N ALA A 346 -3.69 -5.98 3.21
CA ALA A 346 -4.31 -7.30 3.20
C ALA A 346 -5.12 -7.53 1.92
N PHE A 347 -5.97 -6.56 1.55
CA PHE A 347 -6.79 -6.70 0.36
C PHE A 347 -5.96 -6.65 -0.93
N GLN A 348 -5.01 -5.71 -1.04
CA GLN A 348 -4.19 -5.57 -2.23
C GLN A 348 -3.29 -6.78 -2.46
N ALA A 349 -2.74 -7.37 -1.38
CA ALA A 349 -1.97 -8.62 -1.47
C ALA A 349 -2.86 -9.81 -1.84
N PHE A 350 -4.05 -9.94 -1.21
CA PHE A 350 -5.00 -11.00 -1.52
C PHE A 350 -5.48 -10.93 -2.97
N GLU A 351 -5.78 -9.73 -3.46
CA GLU A 351 -6.25 -9.51 -4.81
C GLU A 351 -5.15 -9.84 -5.83
N ASN A 352 -3.92 -9.30 -5.68
CA ASN A 352 -2.80 -9.58 -6.60
C ASN A 352 -2.48 -11.07 -6.68
N VAL A 353 -2.33 -11.74 -5.55
CA VAL A 353 -2.08 -13.19 -5.52
C VAL A 353 -3.29 -13.95 -6.07
N GLY A 354 -4.50 -13.54 -5.68
CA GLY A 354 -5.74 -14.15 -6.12
C GLY A 354 -5.94 -14.10 -7.63
N MET A 355 -5.65 -12.96 -8.28
CA MET A 355 -5.78 -12.85 -9.73
C MET A 355 -4.74 -13.70 -10.48
N THR A 356 -3.51 -13.85 -9.94
CA THR A 356 -2.50 -14.72 -10.57
C THR A 356 -2.85 -16.21 -10.45
N LEU A 357 -3.55 -16.60 -9.39
CA LEU A 357 -4.06 -17.95 -9.18
C LEU A 357 -5.42 -18.19 -9.89
N GLY A 358 -6.06 -17.15 -10.40
CA GLY A 358 -7.37 -17.22 -11.05
C GLY A 358 -8.54 -17.40 -10.05
N ILE A 359 -8.39 -16.98 -8.80
CA ILE A 359 -9.46 -16.95 -7.77
C ILE A 359 -10.04 -15.56 -7.55
N MET A 360 -9.47 -14.53 -8.21
CA MET A 360 -9.96 -13.16 -8.25
C MET A 360 -9.91 -12.64 -9.69
N PRO A 361 -10.80 -11.71 -10.09
CA PRO A 361 -10.72 -11.07 -11.41
C PRO A 361 -9.46 -10.21 -11.51
N VAL A 362 -8.92 -10.04 -12.72
CA VAL A 362 -7.72 -9.24 -12.93
C VAL A 362 -8.04 -7.75 -12.72
N ALA A 363 -7.57 -7.15 -11.63
CA ALA A 363 -7.81 -5.75 -11.28
C ALA A 363 -6.61 -4.82 -11.55
N GLY A 364 -5.43 -5.36 -11.85
CA GLY A 364 -4.25 -4.54 -12.15
C GLY A 364 -3.67 -3.85 -10.92
N LEU A 365 -3.64 -4.51 -9.77
CA LEU A 365 -3.10 -4.00 -8.53
C LEU A 365 -1.70 -4.58 -8.27
N PRO A 366 -0.68 -3.76 -7.97
CA PRO A 366 0.65 -4.26 -7.69
C PRO A 366 0.72 -4.97 -6.32
N LEU A 367 1.56 -5.99 -6.19
CA LEU A 367 1.84 -6.65 -4.91
C LEU A 367 2.67 -5.72 -4.01
N PRO A 368 2.19 -5.35 -2.81
CA PRO A 368 2.90 -4.43 -1.93
C PRO A 368 4.37 -4.83 -1.69
N PHE A 369 5.30 -3.88 -1.80
CA PHE A 369 6.75 -4.01 -1.67
C PHE A 369 7.46 -4.83 -2.76
N VAL A 370 6.77 -5.70 -3.49
CA VAL A 370 7.37 -6.67 -4.43
C VAL A 370 7.30 -6.19 -5.87
N SER A 371 6.13 -5.71 -6.31
CA SER A 371 5.90 -5.26 -7.68
C SER A 371 6.68 -4.00 -8.03
N TYR A 372 7.06 -3.89 -9.29
CA TYR A 372 7.59 -2.64 -9.83
C TYR A 372 6.50 -1.57 -9.88
N GLY A 373 6.81 -0.39 -9.29
CA GLY A 373 5.91 0.76 -9.32
C GLY A 373 6.47 1.88 -8.43
N GLY A 374 6.77 3.06 -9.01
CA GLY A 374 7.35 4.17 -8.24
C GLY A 374 6.39 4.68 -7.18
N SER A 375 5.22 5.15 -7.60
CA SER A 375 4.21 5.74 -6.70
C SER A 375 3.70 4.74 -5.66
N SER A 376 3.47 3.48 -6.06
CA SER A 376 3.05 2.42 -5.15
C SER A 376 4.12 2.14 -4.10
N MET A 377 5.41 2.05 -4.50
CA MET A 377 6.53 1.85 -3.58
C MET A 377 6.63 3.01 -2.57
N PHE A 378 6.50 4.27 -3.03
CA PHE A 378 6.50 5.43 -2.15
C PHE A 378 5.35 5.37 -1.13
N ALA A 379 4.15 5.07 -1.61
CA ALA A 379 2.96 5.01 -0.77
C ALA A 379 3.05 3.91 0.31
N VAL A 380 3.50 2.70 -0.04
CA VAL A 380 3.62 1.60 0.93
C VAL A 380 4.70 1.88 1.98
N TRP A 381 5.83 2.50 1.60
CA TRP A 381 6.86 2.88 2.58
C TRP A 381 6.41 4.03 3.48
N VAL A 382 5.66 5.01 2.98
CA VAL A 382 5.01 6.05 3.82
C VAL A 382 4.04 5.40 4.81
N ALA A 383 3.26 4.40 4.39
CA ALA A 383 2.36 3.67 5.28
C ALA A 383 3.12 2.92 6.39
N ILE A 384 4.28 2.29 6.08
CA ILE A 384 5.17 1.73 7.11
C ILE A 384 5.68 2.82 8.03
N GLY A 385 6.06 3.99 7.51
CA GLY A 385 6.47 5.15 8.30
C GLY A 385 5.40 5.60 9.29
N LEU A 386 4.13 5.62 8.88
CA LEU A 386 2.99 5.92 9.76
C LEU A 386 2.85 4.88 10.87
N LEU A 387 2.91 3.58 10.56
CA LEU A 387 2.85 2.51 11.55
C LEU A 387 4.00 2.62 12.55
N GLN A 388 5.22 2.87 12.09
CA GLN A 388 6.38 3.09 12.95
C GLN A 388 6.23 4.33 13.83
N SER A 389 5.73 5.44 13.28
CA SER A 389 5.48 6.66 14.04
C SER A 389 4.46 6.45 15.15
N ILE A 390 3.36 5.72 14.87
CA ILE A 390 2.35 5.35 15.88
C ILE A 390 3.00 4.55 17.00
N ARG A 391 3.85 3.58 16.68
CA ARG A 391 4.56 2.77 17.68
C ARG A 391 5.55 3.59 18.52
N VAL A 392 6.36 4.44 17.87
CA VAL A 392 7.43 5.22 18.53
C VAL A 392 6.87 6.26 19.50
N GLN A 393 5.77 6.92 19.15
CA GLN A 393 5.14 7.98 19.97
C GLN A 393 4.23 7.42 21.07
N ARG A 394 4.16 6.14 21.24
CA ARG A 394 3.43 5.48 22.32
C ARG A 394 4.04 5.85 23.68
N PRO A 395 3.22 6.26 24.69
CA PRO A 395 3.71 6.44 26.06
C PRO A 395 4.33 5.11 26.56
N MET A 396 5.53 5.17 27.10
CA MET A 396 6.06 4.02 27.81
C MET A 396 5.25 3.84 29.08
N SER A 397 4.52 2.71 29.21
CA SER A 397 3.99 2.29 30.50
C SER A 397 5.18 2.11 31.44
N ALA A 398 5.18 2.89 32.51
CA ALA A 398 6.17 2.81 33.58
C ALA A 398 6.18 1.43 34.21
#